data_33a2ff6bd9b12194b8e2427a814c670b
#
_entry.id   33a2ff6bd9b12194b8e2427a814c670b
#
_cell.length_a   1.000
_cell.length_b   1.000
_cell.length_c   1.000
_cell.angle_alpha   90.00
_cell.angle_beta   90.00
_cell.angle_gamma   90.00
#
_symmetry.space_group_name_H-M   'P 1'
#
loop_
_entity.id
_entity.type
_entity.pdbx_description
1 polymer ?
#
loop_
_entity_poly.entity_id
_entity_poly.type
_entity_poly.pdbx_seq_one_letter_code
_entity_poly.pdbx_strand_id
1 'polypeptide(L)'
;ASGAITKAIFVDSLILLGVLFISIFLIKVFGAWFKEYAIIRLETKLMRDLKQNFFSHILYLSHKFHSEKKTGSLISRLSRGSRALEIITDVIIFSILPLLFRFSLVVATFIYFDLSTGIALLLTSSIFIWYSIWMQGKQQKSQILANRSEDLEKGFIGDVFTNVDTVKYFGKEKRIIAKYKQLSNNTCRKLTNFWDYYMWLNSGQHLILGMGTFFIFALPILALLNGNMGIGTLAFIYTTYITFVGLLFQFVHGYRGFKRGIIDLNDLYQYSKFINEIEDVKGAKDIKIEKGKISFRGVDFSYNRSEER
;
A
#
# COMPACT_ATOMS: atom_id res chain seq x y z
N ALA A 1 6.14 19.18 58.01
CA ALA A 1 5.97 17.81 58.50
C ALA A 1 5.88 16.91 57.27
N SER A 2 7.01 16.36 56.82
CA SER A 2 7.02 15.28 55.81
C SER A 2 6.44 14.05 56.44
N GLY A 3 5.18 13.72 56.12
CA GLY A 3 4.54 12.47 56.53
C GLY A 3 5.37 11.32 55.99
N ALA A 4 6.09 10.64 56.87
CA ALA A 4 6.74 9.39 56.53
C ALA A 4 5.64 8.43 56.08
N ILE A 5 5.61 8.12 54.78
CA ILE A 5 4.73 7.10 54.22
C ILE A 5 5.07 5.82 54.96
N THR A 6 4.15 5.28 55.75
CA THR A 6 4.36 4.02 56.47
C THR A 6 4.60 2.93 55.43
N LYS A 7 5.55 2.04 55.70
CA LYS A 7 5.93 0.95 54.78
C LYS A 7 4.70 0.16 54.25
N ALA A 8 3.64 0.02 55.06
CA ALA A 8 2.39 -0.58 54.71
C ALA A 8 1.66 0.22 53.60
N ILE A 9 1.50 1.53 53.74
CA ILE A 9 0.83 2.38 52.72
C ILE A 9 1.60 2.37 51.40
N PHE A 10 2.93 2.33 51.44
CA PHE A 10 3.76 2.22 50.25
C PHE A 10 3.52 0.87 49.52
N VAL A 11 3.50 -0.25 50.26
CA VAL A 11 3.26 -1.58 49.73
C VAL A 11 1.85 -1.69 49.11
N ASP A 12 0.82 -1.18 49.81
CA ASP A 12 -0.55 -1.17 49.31
C ASP A 12 -0.70 -0.35 48.02
N SER A 13 -0.05 0.82 47.98
CA SER A 13 -0.01 1.66 46.77
C SER A 13 0.70 0.96 45.60
N LEU A 14 1.78 0.24 45.88
CA LEU A 14 2.52 -0.52 44.87
C LEU A 14 1.69 -1.69 44.32
N ILE A 15 0.97 -2.41 45.18
CA ILE A 15 0.06 -3.48 44.79
C ILE A 15 -1.07 -2.93 43.90
N LEU A 16 -1.68 -1.81 44.32
CA LEU A 16 -2.74 -1.15 43.52
C LEU A 16 -2.23 -0.74 42.14
N LEU A 17 -1.06 -0.13 42.04
CA LEU A 17 -0.43 0.22 40.75
C LEU A 17 -0.13 -1.03 39.93
N GLY A 18 0.32 -2.12 40.55
CA GLY A 18 0.55 -3.39 39.86
C GLY A 18 -0.72 -3.99 39.30
N VAL A 19 -1.81 -4.00 40.07
CA VAL A 19 -3.12 -4.47 39.60
C VAL A 19 -3.67 -3.61 38.46
N LEU A 20 -3.56 -2.27 38.56
CA LEU A 20 -3.95 -1.37 37.50
C LEU A 20 -3.12 -1.59 36.22
N PHE A 21 -1.81 -1.77 36.35
CA PHE A 21 -0.92 -2.05 35.23
C PHE A 21 -1.32 -3.37 34.52
N ILE A 22 -1.51 -4.43 35.30
CA ILE A 22 -1.92 -5.74 34.76
C ILE A 22 -3.28 -5.64 34.07
N SER A 23 -4.24 -4.92 34.68
CA SER A 23 -5.58 -4.74 34.10
C SER A 23 -5.52 -4.00 32.76
N ILE A 24 -4.78 -2.89 32.69
CA ILE A 24 -4.58 -2.13 31.44
C ILE A 24 -3.84 -2.98 30.40
N PHE A 25 -2.85 -3.76 30.83
CA PHE A 25 -2.11 -4.65 29.93
C PHE A 25 -3.03 -5.75 29.34
N LEU A 26 -3.86 -6.37 30.14
CA LEU A 26 -4.83 -7.37 29.68
C LEU A 26 -5.85 -6.75 28.72
N ILE A 27 -6.39 -5.56 29.02
CA ILE A 27 -7.30 -4.85 28.13
C ILE A 27 -6.61 -4.56 26.77
N LYS A 28 -5.35 -4.15 26.81
CA LYS A 28 -4.55 -3.92 25.59
C LYS A 28 -4.38 -5.21 24.75
N VAL A 29 -4.05 -6.32 25.39
CA VAL A 29 -3.88 -7.63 24.72
C VAL A 29 -5.19 -8.11 24.12
N PHE A 30 -6.28 -8.06 24.89
CA PHE A 30 -7.62 -8.40 24.39
C PHE A 30 -8.07 -7.50 23.25
N GLY A 31 -7.86 -6.20 23.37
CA GLY A 31 -8.17 -5.23 22.31
C GLY A 31 -7.37 -5.47 21.04
N ALA A 32 -6.09 -5.79 21.15
CA ALA A 32 -5.25 -6.14 20.02
C ALA A 32 -5.74 -7.44 19.35
N TRP A 33 -6.02 -8.48 20.13
CA TRP A 33 -6.56 -9.74 19.61
C TRP A 33 -7.91 -9.54 18.91
N PHE A 34 -8.84 -8.80 19.52
CA PHE A 34 -10.15 -8.54 18.93
C PHE A 34 -10.04 -7.73 17.63
N LYS A 35 -9.15 -6.74 17.60
CA LYS A 35 -8.85 -5.97 16.39
C LYS A 35 -8.37 -6.88 15.26
N GLU A 36 -7.36 -7.71 15.49
CA GLU A 36 -6.83 -8.67 14.50
C GLU A 36 -7.92 -9.63 14.01
N TYR A 37 -8.70 -10.19 14.93
CA TYR A 37 -9.82 -11.08 14.60
C TYR A 37 -10.85 -10.40 13.66
N ALA A 38 -11.22 -9.15 13.96
CA ALA A 38 -12.18 -8.41 13.16
C ALA A 38 -11.63 -8.08 11.76
N ILE A 39 -10.35 -7.66 11.68
CA ILE A 39 -9.69 -7.32 10.42
C ILE A 39 -9.59 -8.55 9.52
N ILE A 40 -9.06 -9.67 10.01
CA ILE A 40 -8.92 -10.91 9.22
C ILE A 40 -10.28 -11.35 8.64
N ARG A 41 -11.34 -11.27 9.44
CA ARG A 41 -12.68 -11.64 8.96
C ARG A 41 -13.22 -10.66 7.91
N LEU A 42 -12.98 -9.37 8.09
CA LEU A 42 -13.36 -8.35 7.12
C LEU A 42 -12.64 -8.57 5.80
N GLU A 43 -11.33 -8.69 5.82
CA GLU A 43 -10.48 -8.84 4.64
C GLU A 43 -10.79 -10.10 3.86
N THR A 44 -10.85 -11.24 4.54
CA THR A 44 -11.17 -12.51 3.89
C THR A 44 -12.55 -12.51 3.24
N LYS A 45 -13.54 -11.85 3.87
CA LYS A 45 -14.87 -11.68 3.30
C LYS A 45 -14.83 -10.76 2.07
N LEU A 46 -14.18 -9.60 2.17
CA LEU A 46 -14.05 -8.66 1.05
C LEU A 46 -13.32 -9.30 -0.14
N MET A 47 -12.23 -10.01 0.11
CA MET A 47 -11.49 -10.73 -0.94
C MET A 47 -12.34 -11.80 -1.61
N ARG A 48 -13.09 -12.58 -0.85
CA ARG A 48 -14.01 -13.59 -1.38
C ARG A 48 -15.09 -12.95 -2.25
N ASP A 49 -15.77 -11.94 -1.71
CA ASP A 49 -16.89 -11.29 -2.40
C ASP A 49 -16.42 -10.59 -3.69
N LEU A 50 -15.24 -9.95 -3.65
CA LEU A 50 -14.61 -9.38 -4.85
C LEU A 50 -14.32 -10.45 -5.91
N LYS A 51 -13.70 -11.57 -5.51
CA LYS A 51 -13.37 -12.67 -6.43
C LYS A 51 -14.62 -13.28 -7.07
N GLN A 52 -15.65 -13.54 -6.26
CA GLN A 52 -16.91 -14.11 -6.72
C GLN A 52 -17.62 -13.18 -7.69
N ASN A 53 -17.76 -11.91 -7.33
CA ASN A 53 -18.43 -10.91 -8.16
C ASN A 53 -17.68 -10.68 -9.48
N PHE A 54 -16.35 -10.58 -9.43
CA PHE A 54 -15.55 -10.43 -10.65
C PHE A 54 -15.63 -11.67 -11.54
N PHE A 55 -15.50 -12.87 -10.97
CA PHE A 55 -15.59 -14.12 -11.71
C PHE A 55 -16.96 -14.26 -12.40
N SER A 56 -18.04 -14.04 -11.66
CA SER A 56 -19.39 -14.09 -12.20
C SER A 56 -19.58 -13.07 -13.33
N HIS A 57 -19.16 -11.83 -13.09
CA HIS A 57 -19.26 -10.76 -14.09
C HIS A 57 -18.52 -11.13 -15.40
N ILE A 58 -17.24 -11.56 -15.29
CA ILE A 58 -16.45 -11.93 -16.47
C ILE A 58 -17.05 -13.12 -17.21
N LEU A 59 -17.60 -14.10 -16.50
CA LEU A 59 -18.19 -15.28 -17.13
C LEU A 59 -19.42 -14.95 -17.98
N TYR A 60 -20.20 -13.94 -17.59
CA TYR A 60 -21.37 -13.50 -18.35
C TYR A 60 -21.04 -12.55 -19.52
N LEU A 61 -19.79 -12.12 -19.70
CA LEU A 61 -19.41 -11.27 -20.83
C LEU A 61 -19.43 -12.07 -22.15
N SER A 62 -19.61 -11.34 -23.26
CA SER A 62 -19.73 -11.92 -24.60
C SER A 62 -18.50 -12.72 -25.04
N HIS A 63 -18.69 -13.67 -25.97
CA HIS A 63 -17.58 -14.44 -26.55
C HIS A 63 -16.50 -13.55 -27.17
N LYS A 64 -16.88 -12.41 -27.74
CA LYS A 64 -15.95 -11.41 -28.28
C LYS A 64 -14.95 -10.94 -27.24
N PHE A 65 -15.42 -10.62 -26.02
CA PHE A 65 -14.54 -10.24 -24.92
C PHE A 65 -13.51 -11.34 -24.62
N HIS A 66 -13.94 -12.59 -24.54
CA HIS A 66 -13.07 -13.72 -24.24
C HIS A 66 -12.05 -14.02 -25.34
N SER A 67 -12.40 -13.78 -26.60
CA SER A 67 -11.47 -13.94 -27.74
C SER A 67 -10.41 -12.84 -27.80
N GLU A 68 -10.77 -11.61 -27.40
CA GLU A 68 -9.85 -10.46 -27.42
C GLU A 68 -8.93 -10.39 -26.18
N LYS A 69 -9.35 -10.93 -25.05
CA LYS A 69 -8.62 -10.80 -23.78
C LYS A 69 -7.93 -12.11 -23.39
N LYS A 70 -6.64 -12.02 -23.08
CA LYS A 70 -5.86 -13.18 -22.63
C LYS A 70 -6.29 -13.61 -21.22
N THR A 71 -6.68 -14.87 -21.05
CA THR A 71 -7.13 -15.47 -19.79
C THR A 71 -6.11 -15.26 -18.65
N GLY A 72 -4.82 -15.44 -18.93
CA GLY A 72 -3.77 -15.21 -17.93
C GLY A 72 -3.72 -13.76 -17.40
N SER A 73 -4.07 -12.79 -18.24
CA SER A 73 -4.18 -11.39 -17.83
C SER A 73 -5.34 -11.17 -16.85
N LEU A 74 -6.50 -11.79 -17.10
CA LEU A 74 -7.68 -11.71 -16.22
C LEU A 74 -7.40 -12.32 -14.85
N ILE A 75 -6.80 -13.51 -14.80
CA ILE A 75 -6.41 -14.20 -13.56
C ILE A 75 -5.40 -13.35 -12.77
N SER A 76 -4.40 -12.80 -13.45
CA SER A 76 -3.39 -11.95 -12.82
C SER A 76 -4.00 -10.67 -12.21
N ARG A 77 -4.93 -10.02 -12.91
CA ARG A 77 -5.63 -8.82 -12.43
C ARG A 77 -6.52 -9.13 -11.23
N LEU A 78 -7.27 -10.23 -11.28
CA LEU A 78 -8.09 -10.68 -10.15
C LEU A 78 -7.23 -10.93 -8.90
N SER A 79 -6.10 -11.59 -9.08
CA SER A 79 -5.16 -11.86 -7.98
C SER A 79 -4.59 -10.56 -7.39
N ARG A 80 -4.15 -9.62 -8.24
CA ARG A 80 -3.64 -8.32 -7.78
C ARG A 80 -4.73 -7.48 -7.12
N GLY A 81 -5.92 -7.38 -7.71
CA GLY A 81 -7.04 -6.63 -7.13
C GLY A 81 -7.48 -7.17 -5.78
N SER A 82 -7.49 -8.50 -5.61
CA SER A 82 -7.78 -9.11 -4.30
C SER A 82 -6.74 -8.76 -3.25
N ARG A 83 -5.45 -8.83 -3.59
CA ARG A 83 -4.35 -8.43 -2.70
C ARG A 83 -4.35 -6.92 -2.43
N ALA A 84 -4.82 -6.12 -3.38
CA ALA A 84 -4.92 -4.68 -3.22
C ALA A 84 -5.91 -4.28 -2.10
N LEU A 85 -7.00 -5.04 -1.92
CA LEU A 85 -7.92 -4.82 -0.79
C LEU A 85 -7.23 -5.02 0.56
N GLU A 86 -6.49 -6.12 0.72
CA GLU A 86 -5.68 -6.39 1.91
C GLU A 86 -4.72 -5.23 2.19
N ILE A 87 -3.90 -4.86 1.20
CA ILE A 87 -2.93 -3.75 1.34
C ILE A 87 -3.61 -2.43 1.73
N ILE A 88 -4.75 -2.09 1.12
CA ILE A 88 -5.46 -0.85 1.42
C ILE A 88 -6.03 -0.88 2.84
N THR A 89 -6.65 -1.98 3.24
CA THR A 89 -7.20 -2.16 4.59
C THR A 89 -6.10 -2.08 5.64
N ASP A 90 -4.99 -2.79 5.43
CA ASP A 90 -3.82 -2.76 6.31
C ASP A 90 -3.27 -1.34 6.46
N VAL A 91 -3.08 -0.63 5.36
CA VAL A 91 -2.55 0.74 5.41
C VAL A 91 -3.48 1.69 6.15
N ILE A 92 -4.79 1.58 5.93
CA ILE A 92 -5.76 2.42 6.64
C ILE A 92 -5.71 2.13 8.14
N ILE A 93 -5.77 0.86 8.54
CA ILE A 93 -5.93 0.45 9.94
C ILE A 93 -4.61 0.54 10.71
N PHE A 94 -3.48 0.17 10.09
CA PHE A 94 -2.20 0.10 10.80
C PHE A 94 -1.30 1.31 10.57
N SER A 95 -1.55 2.15 9.54
CA SER A 95 -0.70 3.31 9.25
C SER A 95 -1.44 4.63 9.36
N ILE A 96 -2.58 4.81 8.66
CA ILE A 96 -3.28 6.09 8.57
C ILE A 96 -4.01 6.41 9.88
N LEU A 97 -4.88 5.52 10.36
CA LEU A 97 -5.67 5.76 11.56
C LEU A 97 -4.81 5.97 12.83
N PRO A 98 -3.77 5.12 13.10
CA PRO A 98 -2.89 5.37 14.23
C PRO A 98 -2.10 6.66 14.10
N LEU A 99 -1.66 7.03 12.89
CA LEU A 99 -0.98 8.31 12.69
C LEU A 99 -1.91 9.48 13.02
N LEU A 100 -3.11 9.53 12.44
CA LEU A 100 -4.06 10.62 12.66
C LEU A 100 -4.38 10.79 14.14
N PHE A 101 -4.69 9.68 14.83
CA PHE A 101 -5.00 9.72 16.26
C PHE A 101 -3.82 10.19 17.11
N ARG A 102 -2.65 9.57 16.91
CA ARG A 102 -1.45 9.93 17.70
C ARG A 102 -0.93 11.32 17.33
N PHE A 103 -1.01 11.70 16.04
CA PHE A 103 -0.63 13.04 15.61
C PHE A 103 -1.46 14.11 16.34
N SER A 104 -2.79 13.98 16.33
CA SER A 104 -3.69 14.92 17.00
C SER A 104 -3.39 15.01 18.50
N LEU A 105 -3.17 13.85 19.15
CA LEU A 105 -2.89 13.79 20.58
C LEU A 105 -1.54 14.40 20.92
N VAL A 106 -0.49 14.08 20.16
CA VAL A 106 0.87 14.61 20.40
C VAL A 106 0.92 16.11 20.16
N VAL A 107 0.29 16.58 19.06
CA VAL A 107 0.21 18.01 18.76
C VAL A 107 -0.52 18.77 19.87
N ALA A 108 -1.70 18.29 20.28
CA ALA A 108 -2.48 18.92 21.36
C ALA A 108 -1.68 18.98 22.66
N THR A 109 -0.99 17.89 23.00
CA THR A 109 -0.17 17.81 24.22
C THR A 109 1.05 18.76 24.16
N PHE A 110 1.71 18.86 23.02
CA PHE A 110 2.87 19.74 22.87
C PHE A 110 2.44 21.21 22.91
N ILE A 111 1.35 21.58 22.27
CA ILE A 111 0.79 22.94 22.36
C ILE A 111 0.38 23.29 23.78
N TYR A 112 -0.16 22.32 24.54
CA TYR A 112 -0.53 22.51 25.94
C TYR A 112 0.67 22.81 26.84
N PHE A 113 1.78 22.09 26.63
CA PHE A 113 2.98 22.29 27.46
C PHE A 113 3.85 23.44 26.98
N ASP A 114 4.02 23.62 25.68
CA ASP A 114 4.80 24.69 25.06
C ASP A 114 4.35 24.92 23.63
N LEU A 115 3.75 26.07 23.39
CA LEU A 115 3.20 26.44 22.07
C LEU A 115 4.29 26.44 20.99
N SER A 116 5.49 26.88 21.29
CA SER A 116 6.61 26.97 20.35
C SER A 116 7.04 25.58 19.88
N THR A 117 7.14 24.63 20.78
CA THR A 117 7.46 23.23 20.49
C THR A 117 6.32 22.57 19.68
N GLY A 118 5.06 22.86 20.00
CA GLY A 118 3.90 22.38 19.24
C GLY A 118 3.90 22.87 17.80
N ILE A 119 4.20 24.15 17.58
CA ILE A 119 4.32 24.73 16.22
C ILE A 119 5.50 24.10 15.47
N ALA A 120 6.66 23.92 16.12
CA ALA A 120 7.82 23.27 15.51
C ALA A 120 7.50 21.82 15.07
N LEU A 121 6.75 21.06 15.88
CA LEU A 121 6.30 19.72 15.53
C LEU A 121 5.36 19.73 14.31
N LEU A 122 4.38 20.63 14.29
CA LEU A 122 3.42 20.77 13.16
C LEU A 122 4.15 21.10 11.87
N LEU A 123 5.06 22.07 11.89
CA LEU A 123 5.83 22.47 10.71
C LEU A 123 6.72 21.33 10.22
N THR A 124 7.48 20.70 11.12
CA THR A 124 8.37 19.58 10.78
C THR A 124 7.58 18.42 10.15
N SER A 125 6.46 18.04 10.76
CA SER A 125 5.63 16.94 10.27
C SER A 125 4.99 17.26 8.92
N SER A 126 4.48 18.48 8.73
CA SER A 126 3.86 18.92 7.49
C SER A 126 4.88 18.96 6.35
N ILE A 127 6.07 19.51 6.59
CA ILE A 127 7.16 19.56 5.60
C ILE A 127 7.63 18.13 5.26
N PHE A 128 7.76 17.25 6.27
CA PHE A 128 8.15 15.85 6.07
C PHE A 128 7.16 15.09 5.20
N ILE A 129 5.86 15.20 5.51
CA ILE A 129 4.80 14.52 4.75
C ILE A 129 4.74 15.07 3.32
N TRP A 130 4.74 16.39 3.17
CA TRP A 130 4.71 17.05 1.85
C TRP A 130 5.91 16.63 0.98
N TYR A 131 7.12 16.72 1.51
CA TYR A 131 8.35 16.30 0.81
C TYR A 131 8.30 14.83 0.41
N SER A 132 7.85 13.96 1.33
CA SER A 132 7.75 12.52 1.09
C SER A 132 6.78 12.20 -0.04
N ILE A 133 5.60 12.80 -0.07
CA ILE A 133 4.59 12.59 -1.11
C ILE A 133 5.09 13.13 -2.46
N TRP A 134 5.70 14.30 -2.46
CA TRP A 134 6.25 14.93 -3.67
C TRP A 134 7.36 14.09 -4.29
N MET A 135 8.32 13.64 -3.50
CA MET A 135 9.44 12.84 -3.98
C MET A 135 9.01 11.43 -4.42
N GLN A 136 8.05 10.82 -3.72
CA GLN A 136 7.47 9.55 -4.16
C GLN A 136 6.78 9.66 -5.52
N GLY A 137 6.14 10.78 -5.82
CA GLY A 137 5.56 11.04 -7.13
C GLY A 137 6.61 11.02 -8.25
N LYS A 138 7.79 11.59 -8.01
CA LYS A 138 8.93 11.55 -8.96
C LYS A 138 9.51 10.14 -9.09
N GLN A 139 9.70 9.46 -7.95
CA GLN A 139 10.22 8.10 -7.91
C GLN A 139 9.31 7.10 -8.67
N GLN A 140 8.00 7.27 -8.60
CA GLN A 140 7.04 6.40 -9.28
C GLN A 140 7.21 6.40 -10.80
N LYS A 141 7.47 7.56 -11.41
CA LYS A 141 7.73 7.66 -12.86
C LYS A 141 8.97 6.86 -13.25
N SER A 142 10.05 6.97 -12.47
CA SER A 142 11.30 6.22 -12.70
C SER A 142 11.08 4.72 -12.50
N GLN A 143 10.27 4.31 -11.51
CA GLN A 143 9.92 2.90 -11.26
C GLN A 143 9.19 2.26 -12.44
N ILE A 144 8.23 2.97 -13.06
CA ILE A 144 7.52 2.47 -14.23
C ILE A 144 8.49 2.20 -15.39
N LEU A 145 9.46 3.08 -15.61
CA LEU A 145 10.47 2.91 -16.66
C LEU A 145 11.40 1.73 -16.36
N ALA A 146 11.79 1.55 -15.09
CA ALA A 146 12.60 0.42 -14.65
C ALA A 146 11.85 -0.91 -14.84
N ASN A 147 10.58 -0.99 -14.37
CA ASN A 147 9.75 -2.19 -14.53
C ASN A 147 9.56 -2.57 -16.01
N ARG A 148 9.32 -1.60 -16.91
CA ARG A 148 9.22 -1.87 -18.35
C ARG A 148 10.51 -2.45 -18.92
N SER A 149 11.68 -1.96 -18.50
CA SER A 149 12.98 -2.51 -18.94
C SER A 149 13.18 -3.93 -18.41
N GLU A 150 12.82 -4.21 -17.15
CA GLU A 150 12.85 -5.56 -16.60
C GLU A 150 11.91 -6.52 -17.34
N ASP A 151 10.71 -6.08 -17.70
CA ASP A 151 9.77 -6.92 -18.44
C ASP A 151 10.28 -7.30 -19.82
N LEU A 152 10.94 -6.36 -20.52
CA LEU A 152 11.61 -6.63 -21.80
C LEU A 152 12.78 -7.61 -21.65
N GLU A 153 13.58 -7.45 -20.60
CA GLU A 153 14.69 -8.36 -20.30
C GLU A 153 14.19 -9.76 -19.97
N LYS A 154 13.18 -9.89 -19.10
CA LYS A 154 12.55 -11.18 -18.77
C LYS A 154 11.90 -11.84 -19.96
N GLY A 155 11.21 -11.07 -20.80
CA GLY A 155 10.64 -11.56 -22.06
C GLY A 155 11.71 -12.14 -22.98
N PHE A 156 12.80 -11.42 -23.18
CA PHE A 156 13.93 -11.90 -23.99
C PHE A 156 14.56 -13.19 -23.44
N ILE A 157 14.75 -13.27 -22.10
CA ILE A 157 15.25 -14.50 -21.45
C ILE A 157 14.30 -15.67 -21.71
N GLY A 158 12.99 -15.44 -21.53
CA GLY A 158 11.97 -16.47 -21.78
C GLY A 158 12.03 -16.98 -23.22
N ASP A 159 12.05 -16.08 -24.20
CA ASP A 159 12.13 -16.42 -25.61
C ASP A 159 13.40 -17.23 -25.97
N VAL A 160 14.55 -16.81 -25.42
CA VAL A 160 15.84 -17.51 -25.64
C VAL A 160 15.82 -18.92 -25.06
N PHE A 161 15.33 -19.10 -23.84
CA PHE A 161 15.29 -20.41 -23.20
C PHE A 161 14.23 -21.33 -23.81
N THR A 162 13.12 -20.79 -24.25
CA THR A 162 12.10 -21.58 -24.99
C THR A 162 12.65 -22.09 -26.32
N ASN A 163 13.53 -21.31 -26.97
CA ASN A 163 14.11 -21.63 -28.28
C ASN A 163 15.60 -21.94 -28.20
N VAL A 164 16.09 -22.49 -27.07
CA VAL A 164 17.53 -22.71 -26.82
C VAL A 164 18.14 -23.62 -27.86
N ASP A 165 17.45 -24.67 -28.32
CA ASP A 165 17.89 -25.58 -29.33
C ASP A 165 18.19 -24.86 -30.66
N THR A 166 17.31 -23.95 -31.07
CA THR A 166 17.50 -23.12 -32.25
C THR A 166 18.77 -22.28 -32.13
N VAL A 167 19.00 -21.65 -30.96
CA VAL A 167 20.22 -20.87 -30.70
C VAL A 167 21.48 -21.75 -30.84
N LYS A 168 21.41 -22.98 -30.30
CA LYS A 168 22.50 -23.99 -30.38
C LYS A 168 22.77 -24.46 -31.79
N TYR A 169 21.70 -24.85 -32.54
CA TYR A 169 21.83 -25.34 -33.91
C TYR A 169 22.45 -24.30 -34.86
N PHE A 170 22.11 -23.00 -34.64
CA PHE A 170 22.66 -21.92 -35.47
C PHE A 170 23.99 -21.33 -34.94
N GLY A 171 24.48 -21.77 -33.80
CA GLY A 171 25.75 -21.27 -33.21
C GLY A 171 25.72 -19.77 -32.93
N LYS A 172 24.56 -19.21 -32.52
CA LYS A 172 24.35 -17.76 -32.35
C LYS A 172 24.50 -17.27 -30.91
N GLU A 173 25.05 -18.07 -30.00
CA GLU A 173 25.16 -17.75 -28.58
C GLU A 173 25.83 -16.41 -28.34
N LYS A 174 26.95 -16.13 -29.02
CA LYS A 174 27.67 -14.85 -28.86
C LYS A 174 26.80 -13.64 -29.18
N ARG A 175 25.97 -13.73 -30.23
CA ARG A 175 25.02 -12.64 -30.60
C ARG A 175 23.90 -12.47 -29.59
N ILE A 176 23.37 -13.57 -29.09
CA ILE A 176 22.32 -13.57 -28.06
C ILE A 176 22.86 -12.98 -26.76
N ILE A 177 24.04 -13.40 -26.31
CA ILE A 177 24.73 -12.86 -25.13
C ILE A 177 24.96 -11.36 -25.26
N ALA A 178 25.44 -10.90 -26.42
CA ALA A 178 25.67 -9.47 -26.68
C ALA A 178 24.35 -8.67 -26.58
N LYS A 179 23.26 -9.20 -27.14
CA LYS A 179 21.93 -8.59 -27.06
C LYS A 179 21.42 -8.54 -25.62
N TYR A 180 21.55 -9.64 -24.88
CA TYR A 180 21.18 -9.68 -23.46
C TYR A 180 21.96 -8.66 -22.64
N LYS A 181 23.28 -8.57 -22.83
CA LYS A 181 24.14 -7.58 -22.17
C LYS A 181 23.63 -6.14 -22.40
N GLN A 182 23.21 -5.84 -23.63
CA GLN A 182 22.64 -4.51 -23.94
C GLN A 182 21.31 -4.25 -23.19
N LEU A 183 20.41 -5.24 -23.15
CA LEU A 183 19.14 -5.14 -22.41
C LEU A 183 19.39 -4.98 -20.92
N SER A 184 20.22 -5.84 -20.33
CA SER A 184 20.55 -5.84 -18.92
C SER A 184 21.21 -4.52 -18.48
N ASN A 185 22.14 -3.98 -19.29
CA ASN A 185 22.73 -2.67 -19.05
C ASN A 185 21.69 -1.54 -19.08
N ASN A 186 20.70 -1.62 -19.96
CA ASN A 186 19.61 -0.64 -19.99
C ASN A 186 18.73 -0.74 -18.74
N THR A 187 18.39 -1.96 -18.34
CA THR A 187 17.63 -2.23 -17.09
C THR A 187 18.40 -1.70 -15.87
N CYS A 188 19.68 -2.02 -15.78
CA CYS A 188 20.56 -1.53 -14.71
C CYS A 188 20.54 0.00 -14.62
N ARG A 189 20.70 0.70 -15.76
CA ARG A 189 20.66 2.18 -15.79
C ARG A 189 19.31 2.75 -15.32
N LYS A 190 18.19 2.12 -15.70
CA LYS A 190 16.86 2.54 -15.26
C LYS A 190 16.62 2.28 -13.77
N LEU A 191 17.10 1.14 -13.26
CA LEU A 191 17.08 0.81 -11.84
C LEU A 191 17.95 1.78 -11.03
N THR A 192 19.15 2.11 -11.49
CA THR A 192 20.01 3.11 -10.82
C THR A 192 19.27 4.44 -10.67
N ASN A 193 18.67 4.96 -11.75
CA ASN A 193 17.87 6.20 -11.67
C ASN A 193 16.71 6.11 -10.66
N PHE A 194 16.06 4.95 -10.53
CA PHE A 194 15.02 4.73 -9.52
C PHE A 194 15.61 4.77 -8.10
N TRP A 195 16.75 4.15 -7.88
CA TRP A 195 17.43 4.14 -6.57
C TRP A 195 18.03 5.51 -6.21
N ASP A 196 18.43 6.31 -7.18
CA ASP A 196 18.86 7.71 -6.97
C ASP A 196 17.73 8.54 -6.39
N TYR A 197 16.50 8.43 -6.92
CA TYR A 197 15.33 9.09 -6.32
C TYR A 197 15.02 8.60 -4.91
N TYR A 198 15.22 7.30 -4.64
CA TYR A 198 15.06 6.76 -3.30
C TYR A 198 16.10 7.33 -2.33
N MET A 199 17.33 7.43 -2.76
CA MET A 199 18.43 8.03 -1.98
C MET A 199 18.11 9.49 -1.62
N TRP A 200 17.66 10.29 -2.58
CA TRP A 200 17.23 11.68 -2.33
C TRP A 200 16.02 11.75 -1.40
N LEU A 201 15.04 10.88 -1.57
CA LEU A 201 13.89 10.78 -0.66
C LEU A 201 14.36 10.56 0.78
N ASN A 202 15.20 9.56 0.99
CA ASN A 202 15.68 9.17 2.31
C ASN A 202 16.56 10.26 2.94
N SER A 203 17.52 10.79 2.19
CA SER A 203 18.41 11.87 2.67
C SER A 203 17.65 13.13 3.05
N GLY A 204 16.69 13.55 2.22
CA GLY A 204 15.85 14.71 2.51
C GLY A 204 14.94 14.51 3.73
N GLN A 205 14.39 13.30 3.91
CA GLN A 205 13.63 12.95 5.10
C GLN A 205 14.48 13.07 6.38
N HIS A 206 15.70 12.52 6.36
CA HIS A 206 16.61 12.62 7.49
C HIS A 206 17.03 14.05 7.78
N LEU A 207 17.24 14.88 6.74
CA LEU A 207 17.58 16.28 6.93
C LEU A 207 16.42 17.06 7.58
N ILE A 208 15.19 16.89 7.07
CA ILE A 208 14.01 17.56 7.62
C ILE A 208 13.79 17.15 9.08
N LEU A 209 13.86 15.84 9.37
CA LEU A 209 13.71 15.36 10.75
C LEU A 209 14.87 15.79 11.64
N GLY A 210 16.10 15.80 11.14
CA GLY A 210 17.26 16.29 11.90
C GLY A 210 17.11 17.74 12.32
N MET A 211 16.72 18.62 11.39
CA MET A 211 16.43 20.02 11.69
C MET A 211 15.24 20.17 12.66
N GLY A 212 14.14 19.43 12.39
CA GLY A 212 12.98 19.41 13.29
C GLY A 212 13.32 18.92 14.68
N THR A 213 14.10 17.85 14.79
CA THR A 213 14.60 17.32 16.07
C THR A 213 15.39 18.39 16.83
N PHE A 214 16.27 19.10 16.15
CA PHE A 214 17.04 20.18 16.78
C PHE A 214 16.12 21.22 17.44
N PHE A 215 15.10 21.72 16.73
CA PHE A 215 14.18 22.70 17.30
C PHE A 215 13.30 22.11 18.40
N ILE A 216 12.78 20.89 18.22
CA ILE A 216 11.94 20.21 19.22
C ILE A 216 12.72 19.88 20.51
N PHE A 217 14.06 19.81 20.46
CA PHE A 217 14.91 19.64 21.63
C PHE A 217 15.34 20.98 22.20
N ALA A 218 15.72 21.95 21.36
CA ALA A 218 16.24 23.25 21.82
C ALA A 218 15.17 24.11 22.50
N LEU A 219 13.95 24.19 21.94
CA LEU A 219 12.87 25.03 22.46
C LEU A 219 12.45 24.66 23.89
N PRO A 220 12.17 23.38 24.22
CA PRO A 220 11.85 22.99 25.58
C PRO A 220 13.02 23.15 26.57
N ILE A 221 14.29 23.02 26.13
CA ILE A 221 15.44 23.30 26.96
C ILE A 221 15.47 24.80 27.36
N LEU A 222 15.21 25.68 26.40
CA LEU A 222 15.13 27.13 26.71
C LEU A 222 13.97 27.44 27.65
N ALA A 223 12.82 26.79 27.49
CA ALA A 223 11.68 26.93 28.40
C ALA A 223 12.00 26.41 29.81
N LEU A 224 12.77 25.32 29.92
CA LEU A 224 13.26 24.79 31.19
C LEU A 224 14.23 25.78 31.89
N LEU A 225 15.19 26.33 31.14
CA LEU A 225 16.16 27.31 31.67
C LEU A 225 15.48 28.59 32.15
N ASN A 226 14.39 29.00 31.53
CA ASN A 226 13.57 30.15 31.94
C ASN A 226 12.61 29.83 33.10
N GLY A 227 12.62 28.60 33.63
CA GLY A 227 11.74 28.17 34.72
C GLY A 227 10.28 27.89 34.32
N ASN A 228 9.95 27.92 33.01
CA ASN A 228 8.59 27.73 32.50
C ASN A 228 8.21 26.26 32.31
N MET A 229 9.17 25.34 32.46
CA MET A 229 8.97 23.91 32.25
C MET A 229 9.70 23.05 33.26
N GLY A 230 9.13 21.92 33.65
CA GLY A 230 9.77 20.93 34.52
C GLY A 230 10.55 19.87 33.73
N ILE A 231 11.56 19.27 34.37
CA ILE A 231 12.38 18.19 33.79
C ILE A 231 11.50 17.00 33.34
N GLY A 232 10.45 16.67 34.10
CA GLY A 232 9.51 15.60 33.73
C GLY A 232 8.77 15.86 32.42
N THR A 233 8.34 17.10 32.17
CA THR A 233 7.70 17.52 30.91
C THR A 233 8.70 17.46 29.77
N LEU A 234 9.94 17.87 29.95
CA LEU A 234 11.01 17.75 28.96
C LEU A 234 11.23 16.29 28.55
N ALA A 235 11.37 15.39 29.54
CA ALA A 235 11.52 13.95 29.28
C ALA A 235 10.32 13.37 28.54
N PHE A 236 9.10 13.80 28.89
CA PHE A 236 7.88 13.40 28.21
C PHE A 236 7.86 13.84 26.74
N ILE A 237 8.21 15.10 26.46
CA ILE A 237 8.28 15.63 25.08
C ILE A 237 9.26 14.79 24.24
N TYR A 238 10.44 14.50 24.76
CA TYR A 238 11.47 13.76 24.03
C TYR A 238 11.06 12.32 23.73
N THR A 239 10.55 11.59 24.72
CA THR A 239 10.12 10.20 24.53
C THR A 239 8.94 10.09 23.59
N THR A 240 8.00 11.04 23.67
CA THR A 240 6.84 11.10 22.78
C THR A 240 7.27 11.44 21.36
N TYR A 241 8.19 12.37 21.15
CA TYR A 241 8.70 12.72 19.83
C TYR A 241 9.41 11.56 19.14
N ILE A 242 10.27 10.82 19.83
CA ILE A 242 10.99 9.67 19.27
C ILE A 242 10.00 8.61 18.75
N THR A 243 8.97 8.30 19.53
CA THR A 243 7.94 7.35 19.11
C THR A 243 7.09 7.88 17.95
N PHE A 244 6.85 9.19 17.91
CA PHE A 244 6.11 9.84 16.84
C PHE A 244 6.86 9.84 15.49
N VAL A 245 8.17 10.02 15.47
CA VAL A 245 9.00 9.93 14.26
C VAL A 245 8.84 8.58 13.58
N GLY A 246 8.79 7.48 14.35
CA GLY A 246 8.53 6.14 13.81
C GLY A 246 7.20 6.05 13.05
N LEU A 247 6.15 6.72 13.54
CA LEU A 247 4.84 6.76 12.88
C LEU A 247 4.86 7.53 11.55
N LEU A 248 5.63 8.61 11.47
CA LEU A 248 5.81 9.36 10.21
C LEU A 248 6.42 8.48 9.12
N PHE A 249 7.45 7.71 9.43
CA PHE A 249 8.03 6.75 8.48
C PHE A 249 7.05 5.64 8.11
N GLN A 250 6.35 5.08 9.08
CA GLN A 250 5.32 4.05 8.83
C GLN A 250 4.23 4.55 7.90
N PHE A 251 3.77 5.79 8.06
CA PHE A 251 2.80 6.42 7.16
C PHE A 251 3.33 6.54 5.73
N VAL A 252 4.57 7.00 5.56
CA VAL A 252 5.17 7.18 4.23
C VAL A 252 5.32 5.84 3.50
N HIS A 253 5.70 4.78 4.21
CA HIS A 253 5.76 3.43 3.65
C HIS A 253 4.36 2.91 3.30
N GLY A 254 3.38 3.09 4.18
CA GLY A 254 1.99 2.73 3.95
C GLY A 254 1.38 3.46 2.76
N TYR A 255 1.61 4.77 2.63
CA TYR A 255 1.11 5.57 1.51
C TYR A 255 1.53 5.02 0.14
N ARG A 256 2.75 4.49 0.01
CA ARG A 256 3.21 3.83 -1.23
C ARG A 256 2.40 2.57 -1.53
N GLY A 257 2.18 1.74 -0.52
CA GLY A 257 1.34 0.54 -0.63
C GLY A 257 -0.10 0.89 -1.02
N PHE A 258 -0.68 1.90 -0.35
CA PHE A 258 -2.01 2.41 -0.63
C PHE A 258 -2.17 2.87 -2.09
N LYS A 259 -1.24 3.69 -2.59
CA LYS A 259 -1.25 4.12 -4.00
C LYS A 259 -1.23 2.94 -4.98
N ARG A 260 -0.37 1.94 -4.73
CA ARG A 260 -0.32 0.73 -5.57
C ARG A 260 -1.63 -0.04 -5.50
N GLY A 261 -2.18 -0.22 -4.31
CA GLY A 261 -3.46 -0.89 -4.11
C GLY A 261 -4.61 -0.21 -4.87
N ILE A 262 -4.70 1.12 -4.81
CA ILE A 262 -5.70 1.88 -5.57
C ILE A 262 -5.55 1.68 -7.08
N ILE A 263 -4.32 1.64 -7.62
CA ILE A 263 -4.08 1.39 -9.04
C ILE A 263 -4.55 -0.02 -9.43
N ASP A 264 -4.19 -1.03 -8.64
CA ASP A 264 -4.57 -2.42 -8.90
C ASP A 264 -6.09 -2.64 -8.79
N LEU A 265 -6.76 -1.99 -7.84
CA LEU A 265 -8.22 -2.00 -7.74
C LEU A 265 -8.88 -1.27 -8.92
N ASN A 266 -8.34 -0.12 -9.32
CA ASN A 266 -8.88 0.61 -10.47
C ASN A 266 -8.73 -0.19 -11.76
N ASP A 267 -7.61 -0.89 -11.94
CA ASP A 267 -7.40 -1.82 -13.06
C ASP A 267 -8.49 -2.90 -13.10
N LEU A 268 -8.83 -3.47 -11.94
CA LEU A 268 -9.91 -4.46 -11.83
C LEU A 268 -11.29 -3.83 -12.09
N TYR A 269 -11.54 -2.64 -11.55
CA TYR A 269 -12.78 -1.89 -11.74
C TYR A 269 -13.04 -1.52 -13.20
N GLN A 270 -12.01 -1.26 -14.02
CA GLN A 270 -12.22 -1.01 -15.44
C GLN A 270 -12.86 -2.22 -16.15
N TYR A 271 -12.58 -3.44 -15.69
CA TYR A 271 -13.22 -4.65 -16.24
C TYR A 271 -14.67 -4.80 -15.81
N SER A 272 -15.07 -4.31 -14.65
CA SER A 272 -16.48 -4.32 -14.23
C SER A 272 -17.36 -3.37 -15.04
N LYS A 273 -16.76 -2.47 -15.84
CA LYS A 273 -17.48 -1.54 -16.73
C LYS A 273 -17.88 -2.18 -18.07
N PHE A 274 -17.29 -3.33 -18.43
CA PHE A 274 -17.73 -4.03 -19.63
C PHE A 274 -19.15 -4.52 -19.41
N ILE A 275 -20.05 -4.11 -20.31
CA ILE A 275 -21.47 -4.46 -20.25
C ILE A 275 -21.67 -5.78 -21.00
N ASN A 276 -22.54 -6.64 -20.48
CA ASN A 276 -22.98 -7.80 -21.22
C ASN A 276 -23.81 -7.35 -22.43
N GLU A 277 -23.31 -7.64 -23.65
CA GLU A 277 -23.98 -7.26 -24.88
C GLU A 277 -25.22 -8.13 -25.16
N ILE A 278 -25.35 -9.26 -24.46
CA ILE A 278 -26.42 -10.24 -24.63
C ILE A 278 -27.14 -10.41 -23.31
N GLU A 279 -28.31 -9.80 -23.18
CA GLU A 279 -29.16 -9.91 -22.01
C GLU A 279 -30.51 -10.53 -22.39
N ASP A 280 -31.04 -11.33 -21.47
CA ASP A 280 -32.40 -11.85 -21.65
C ASP A 280 -33.42 -10.70 -21.53
N VAL A 281 -34.37 -10.68 -22.47
CA VAL A 281 -35.47 -9.69 -22.44
C VAL A 281 -36.35 -9.98 -21.24
N LYS A 282 -36.82 -8.91 -20.54
CA LYS A 282 -37.76 -9.06 -19.43
C LYS A 282 -38.96 -9.91 -19.84
N GLY A 283 -39.13 -11.06 -19.18
CA GLY A 283 -40.21 -12.02 -19.50
C GLY A 283 -39.86 -13.03 -20.56
N ALA A 284 -38.58 -13.21 -20.91
CA ALA A 284 -38.12 -14.29 -21.76
C ALA A 284 -38.65 -15.64 -21.23
N LYS A 285 -39.19 -16.46 -22.13
CA LYS A 285 -39.71 -17.81 -21.81
C LYS A 285 -38.61 -18.84 -22.01
N ASP A 286 -38.56 -19.85 -21.18
CA ASP A 286 -37.67 -20.98 -21.35
C ASP A 286 -37.98 -21.70 -22.68
N ILE A 287 -36.96 -21.96 -23.48
CA ILE A 287 -37.09 -22.68 -24.75
C ILE A 287 -37.34 -24.16 -24.43
N LYS A 288 -38.52 -24.66 -24.83
CA LYS A 288 -38.80 -26.10 -24.85
C LYS A 288 -38.46 -26.64 -26.25
N ILE A 289 -37.35 -27.37 -26.32
CA ILE A 289 -36.93 -28.02 -27.57
C ILE A 289 -37.68 -29.34 -27.74
N GLU A 290 -38.67 -29.37 -28.63
CA GLU A 290 -39.42 -30.59 -28.96
C GLU A 290 -38.79 -31.40 -30.11
N LYS A 291 -38.19 -30.73 -31.09
CA LYS A 291 -37.50 -31.34 -32.25
C LYS A 291 -36.18 -30.58 -32.48
N GLY A 292 -35.08 -31.32 -32.57
CA GLY A 292 -33.72 -30.75 -32.72
C GLY A 292 -33.43 -30.19 -34.13
N LYS A 293 -34.41 -29.59 -34.83
CA LYS A 293 -34.21 -29.00 -36.15
C LYS A 293 -33.83 -27.52 -36.04
N ILE A 294 -32.66 -27.16 -36.57
CA ILE A 294 -32.17 -25.78 -36.64
C ILE A 294 -32.18 -25.35 -38.11
N SER A 295 -32.74 -24.19 -38.41
CA SER A 295 -32.81 -23.63 -39.76
C SER A 295 -32.28 -22.20 -39.73
N PHE A 296 -31.23 -21.93 -40.52
CA PHE A 296 -30.70 -20.60 -40.77
C PHE A 296 -31.32 -20.04 -42.05
N ARG A 297 -31.92 -18.86 -42.01
CA ARG A 297 -32.52 -18.21 -43.18
C ARG A 297 -32.05 -16.77 -43.25
N GLY A 298 -31.26 -16.40 -44.28
CA GLY A 298 -30.76 -15.03 -44.47
C GLY A 298 -29.96 -14.50 -43.31
N VAL A 299 -29.13 -15.33 -42.67
CA VAL A 299 -28.32 -14.93 -41.51
C VAL A 299 -26.93 -14.54 -41.98
N ASP A 300 -26.59 -13.27 -41.86
CA ASP A 300 -25.25 -12.77 -42.07
C ASP A 300 -24.52 -12.72 -40.68
N PHE A 301 -23.33 -13.29 -40.61
CA PHE A 301 -22.53 -13.32 -39.38
C PHE A 301 -21.07 -12.99 -39.66
N SER A 302 -20.50 -12.09 -38.91
CA SER A 302 -19.07 -11.81 -38.92
C SER A 302 -18.52 -11.68 -37.51
N TYR A 303 -17.31 -12.23 -37.24
CA TYR A 303 -16.64 -12.12 -35.95
C TYR A 303 -16.06 -10.73 -35.67
N ASN A 304 -15.64 -10.01 -36.71
CA ASN A 304 -15.14 -8.62 -36.59
C ASN A 304 -15.32 -7.89 -37.92
N ARG A 305 -16.08 -6.82 -37.96
CA ARG A 305 -16.22 -5.95 -39.16
C ARG A 305 -14.92 -5.29 -39.62
N SER A 306 -13.83 -5.35 -38.81
CA SER A 306 -12.54 -4.70 -39.08
C SER A 306 -11.52 -5.60 -39.78
N GLU A 307 -11.78 -6.91 -39.95
CA GLU A 307 -10.87 -7.84 -40.64
C GLU A 307 -11.24 -8.11 -42.11
N GLU A 308 -12.33 -7.54 -42.60
CA GLU A 308 -12.64 -7.51 -44.05
C GLU A 308 -12.04 -6.25 -44.70
N ARG A 309 -10.69 -6.21 -44.81
CA ARG A 309 -9.97 -5.35 -45.76
C ARG A 309 -8.74 -6.07 -46.28
#